data_94593f4bc30da4f7d975447401a920ff
#
_entry.id   94593f4bc30da4f7d975447401a920ff
#
_cell.length_a   1.000
_cell.length_b   1.000
_cell.length_c   1.000
_cell.angle_alpha   90.00
_cell.angle_beta   90.00
_cell.angle_gamma   90.00
#
_symmetry.space_group_name_H-M   'P 1'
#
loop_
_entity.id
_entity.type
_entity.pdbx_description
1 polymer ?
#
loop_
_entity_poly.entity_id
_entity_poly.type
_entity_poly.pdbx_seq_one_letter_code
_entity_poly.pdbx_strand_id
1 'polypeptide(L)'
;MKAMPRTMRRLAVVQFFSWLGLFCMWIYFTPAIAHSLFGGTPGSPEYQRGVEWGGVCFAVYNGVAFAVAFGLVALARRGVPAKTLHRTGLLCAGAGLLTVAVWPTPELLLLSMVGVGIGWATILSMPYALLANAIPPTQMGFYMGVFNFFIVLPQILAATVLGS
;
A
#
# COMPACT_ATOMS: atom_id res chain seq x y z
N MET A 1 -16.07 -4.02 27.85
CA MET A 1 -15.48 -3.48 26.60
C MET A 1 -16.61 -3.19 25.62
N LYS A 2 -16.79 -1.94 25.17
CA LYS A 2 -17.77 -1.63 24.14
C LYS A 2 -17.38 -2.39 22.87
N ALA A 3 -18.33 -3.08 22.24
CA ALA A 3 -18.08 -3.86 21.05
C ALA A 3 -17.56 -2.96 19.92
N MET A 4 -16.49 -3.39 19.26
CA MET A 4 -15.87 -2.71 18.13
C MET A 4 -16.91 -2.41 17.03
N PRO A 5 -17.05 -1.17 16.53
CA PRO A 5 -18.00 -0.81 15.48
C PRO A 5 -17.88 -1.72 14.24
N ARG A 6 -19.00 -2.09 13.63
CA ARG A 6 -19.00 -2.99 12.45
C ARG A 6 -18.12 -2.46 11.30
N THR A 7 -18.15 -1.15 11.05
CA THR A 7 -17.30 -0.49 10.04
C THR A 7 -15.83 -0.70 10.35
N MET A 8 -15.41 -0.44 11.59
CA MET A 8 -14.03 -0.63 12.03
C MET A 8 -13.55 -2.08 11.88
N ARG A 9 -14.39 -3.06 12.26
CA ARG A 9 -14.05 -4.49 12.14
C ARG A 9 -13.82 -4.90 10.68
N ARG A 10 -14.65 -4.40 9.74
CA ARG A 10 -14.47 -4.65 8.31
C ARG A 10 -13.21 -3.97 7.76
N LEU A 11 -12.99 -2.73 8.14
CA LEU A 11 -11.77 -2.00 7.76
C LEU A 11 -10.51 -2.64 8.32
N ALA A 12 -10.55 -3.16 9.56
CA ALA A 12 -9.43 -3.83 10.19
C ALA A 12 -8.89 -5.01 9.36
N VAL A 13 -9.80 -5.85 8.82
CA VAL A 13 -9.42 -6.96 7.94
C VAL A 13 -8.78 -6.44 6.65
N VAL A 14 -9.39 -5.43 6.02
CA VAL A 14 -8.85 -4.84 4.79
C VAL A 14 -7.49 -4.20 5.03
N GLN A 15 -7.34 -3.46 6.13
CA GLN A 15 -6.07 -2.84 6.51
C GLN A 15 -4.98 -3.88 6.76
N PHE A 16 -5.31 -4.95 7.50
CA PHE A 16 -4.34 -6.01 7.76
C PHE A 16 -3.74 -6.55 6.46
N PHE A 17 -4.56 -6.95 5.50
CA PHE A 17 -4.06 -7.52 4.24
C PHE A 17 -3.42 -6.48 3.31
N SER A 18 -3.94 -5.25 3.25
CA SER A 18 -3.33 -4.17 2.45
C SER A 18 -1.94 -3.84 2.94
N TRP A 19 -1.78 -3.68 4.26
CA TRP A 19 -0.49 -3.37 4.86
C TRP A 19 0.47 -4.55 4.79
N LEU A 20 0.00 -5.79 4.95
CA LEU A 20 0.83 -6.97 4.74
C LEU A 20 1.42 -6.99 3.32
N GLY A 21 0.59 -6.78 2.30
CA GLY A 21 1.05 -6.72 0.91
C GLY A 21 2.06 -5.60 0.66
N LEU A 22 1.82 -4.40 1.23
CA LEU A 22 2.74 -3.27 1.08
C LEU A 22 4.07 -3.50 1.82
N PHE A 23 4.05 -4.06 3.03
CA PHE A 23 5.28 -4.39 3.74
C PHE A 23 6.08 -5.46 3.02
N CYS A 24 5.43 -6.49 2.47
CA CYS A 24 6.10 -7.46 1.60
C CYS A 24 6.73 -6.77 0.38
N MET A 25 6.03 -5.85 -0.26
CA MET A 25 6.58 -5.09 -1.38
C MET A 25 7.83 -4.30 -0.94
N TRP A 26 7.78 -3.55 0.16
CA TRP A 26 8.92 -2.74 0.60
C TRP A 26 10.15 -3.57 0.98
N ILE A 27 9.96 -4.77 1.52
CA ILE A 27 11.06 -5.65 1.91
C ILE A 27 11.62 -6.43 0.71
N TYR A 28 10.74 -6.98 -0.14
CA TYR A 28 11.14 -7.98 -1.13
C TYR A 28 11.21 -7.47 -2.56
N PHE A 29 10.56 -6.36 -2.91
CA PHE A 29 10.49 -5.88 -4.29
C PHE A 29 11.88 -5.61 -4.86
N THR A 30 12.69 -4.80 -4.18
CA THR A 30 14.02 -4.41 -4.68
C THR A 30 14.96 -5.60 -4.86
N PRO A 31 15.18 -6.47 -3.86
CA PRO A 31 16.01 -7.65 -4.06
C PRO A 31 15.44 -8.63 -5.10
N ALA A 32 14.13 -8.77 -5.19
CA ALA A 32 13.50 -9.64 -6.18
C ALA A 32 13.77 -9.18 -7.61
N ILE A 33 13.58 -7.89 -7.93
CA ILE A 33 13.85 -7.38 -9.28
C ILE A 33 15.35 -7.36 -9.59
N ALA A 34 16.21 -7.04 -8.62
CA ALA A 34 17.65 -7.05 -8.80
C ALA A 34 18.16 -8.45 -9.19
N HIS A 35 17.56 -9.48 -8.60
CA HIS A 35 17.89 -10.87 -8.95
C HIS A 35 17.23 -11.32 -10.26
N SER A 36 15.90 -11.13 -10.39
CA SER A 36 15.12 -11.75 -11.48
C SER A 36 15.21 -11.01 -12.82
N LEU A 37 15.24 -9.67 -12.81
CA LEU A 37 15.24 -8.88 -14.03
C LEU A 37 16.64 -8.38 -14.40
N PHE A 38 17.50 -8.11 -13.44
CA PHE A 38 18.87 -7.68 -13.70
C PHE A 38 19.88 -8.83 -13.67
N GLY A 39 19.48 -10.03 -13.24
CA GLY A 39 20.34 -11.21 -13.18
C GLY A 39 21.48 -11.08 -12.16
N GLY A 40 21.37 -10.14 -11.21
CA GLY A 40 22.41 -9.83 -10.25
C GLY A 40 22.42 -10.76 -9.04
N THR A 41 23.59 -10.96 -8.48
CA THR A 41 23.79 -11.55 -7.15
C THR A 41 24.27 -10.47 -6.19
N PRO A 42 23.99 -10.57 -4.88
CA PRO A 42 24.42 -9.58 -3.91
C PRO A 42 25.92 -9.26 -4.05
N GLY A 43 26.22 -7.97 -4.24
CA GLY A 43 27.58 -7.47 -4.47
C GLY A 43 27.99 -7.32 -5.94
N SER A 44 27.21 -7.81 -6.90
CA SER A 44 27.50 -7.61 -8.33
C SER A 44 27.04 -6.23 -8.83
N PRO A 45 27.65 -5.70 -9.93
CA PRO A 45 27.20 -4.46 -10.57
C PRO A 45 25.76 -4.54 -11.10
N GLU A 46 25.34 -5.71 -11.56
CA GLU A 46 23.98 -5.97 -12.04
C GLU A 46 22.97 -5.83 -10.90
N TYR A 47 23.28 -6.40 -9.73
CA TYR A 47 22.44 -6.27 -8.54
C TYR A 47 22.32 -4.81 -8.13
N GLN A 48 23.42 -4.06 -8.12
CA GLN A 48 23.43 -2.65 -7.76
C GLN A 48 22.53 -1.83 -8.72
N ARG A 49 22.59 -2.09 -10.03
CA ARG A 49 21.68 -1.47 -11.01
C ARG A 49 20.21 -1.80 -10.71
N GLY A 50 19.90 -3.02 -10.31
CA GLY A 50 18.55 -3.42 -9.89
C GLY A 50 18.09 -2.70 -8.64
N VAL A 51 18.97 -2.49 -7.67
CA VAL A 51 18.68 -1.71 -6.44
C VAL A 51 18.37 -0.26 -6.79
N GLU A 52 19.17 0.37 -7.64
CA GLU A 52 18.95 1.75 -8.11
C GLU A 52 17.61 1.88 -8.85
N TRP A 53 17.29 0.91 -9.70
CA TRP A 53 15.99 0.85 -10.40
C TRP A 53 14.81 0.68 -9.44
N GLY A 54 14.97 -0.12 -8.38
CA GLY A 54 14.01 -0.23 -7.30
C GLY A 54 13.72 1.12 -6.64
N GLY A 55 14.76 1.92 -6.43
CA GLY A 55 14.63 3.31 -5.96
C GLY A 55 13.80 4.19 -6.91
N VAL A 56 14.02 4.07 -8.23
CA VAL A 56 13.22 4.77 -9.26
C VAL A 56 11.75 4.33 -9.19
N CYS A 57 11.49 3.02 -9.08
CA CYS A 57 10.15 2.48 -8.92
C CYS A 57 9.45 3.06 -7.69
N PHE A 58 10.15 3.13 -6.56
CA PHE A 58 9.61 3.70 -5.33
C PHE A 58 9.37 5.21 -5.43
N ALA A 59 10.21 5.94 -6.14
CA ALA A 59 9.99 7.36 -6.42
C ALA A 59 8.72 7.56 -7.27
N VAL A 60 8.50 6.73 -8.29
CA VAL A 60 7.32 6.80 -9.16
C VAL A 60 6.04 6.56 -8.39
N TYR A 61 5.92 5.48 -7.59
CA TYR A 61 4.67 5.25 -6.87
C TYR A 61 4.38 6.34 -5.84
N ASN A 62 5.40 6.90 -5.18
CA ASN A 62 5.22 8.02 -4.26
C ASN A 62 4.79 9.29 -5.00
N GLY A 63 5.40 9.60 -6.16
CA GLY A 63 5.00 10.71 -7.00
C GLY A 63 3.56 10.59 -7.50
N VAL A 64 3.15 9.40 -7.93
CA VAL A 64 1.76 9.10 -8.31
C VAL A 64 0.83 9.27 -7.11
N ALA A 65 1.18 8.74 -5.95
CA ALA A 65 0.37 8.87 -4.73
C ALA A 65 0.17 10.34 -4.34
N PHE A 66 1.22 11.14 -4.44
CA PHE A 66 1.16 12.59 -4.21
C PHE A 66 0.15 13.26 -5.17
N ALA A 67 0.26 13.01 -6.47
CA ALA A 67 -0.65 13.58 -7.46
C ALA A 67 -2.12 13.11 -7.24
N VAL A 68 -2.30 11.81 -6.99
CA VAL A 68 -3.63 11.22 -6.75
C VAL A 68 -4.27 11.77 -5.49
N ALA A 69 -3.51 12.12 -4.46
CA ALA A 69 -4.05 12.71 -3.22
C ALA A 69 -4.89 13.97 -3.49
N PHE A 70 -4.45 14.84 -4.41
CA PHE A 70 -5.24 16.01 -4.83
C PHE A 70 -6.51 15.59 -5.58
N GLY A 71 -6.40 14.58 -6.45
CA GLY A 71 -7.57 14.02 -7.15
C GLY A 71 -8.61 13.44 -6.20
N LEU A 72 -8.18 12.75 -5.14
CA LEU A 72 -9.08 12.20 -4.11
C LEU A 72 -9.85 13.30 -3.39
N VAL A 73 -9.21 14.44 -3.06
CA VAL A 73 -9.90 15.60 -2.48
C VAL A 73 -10.96 16.16 -3.44
N ALA A 74 -10.62 16.31 -4.73
CA ALA A 74 -11.55 16.78 -5.73
C ALA A 74 -12.75 15.84 -5.93
N LEU A 75 -12.51 14.52 -5.96
CA LEU A 75 -13.56 13.50 -6.08
C LEU A 75 -14.46 13.46 -4.84
N ALA A 76 -13.87 13.57 -3.65
CA ALA A 76 -14.64 13.63 -2.40
C ALA A 76 -15.55 14.87 -2.35
N ARG A 77 -15.05 16.04 -2.80
CA ARG A 77 -15.85 17.26 -2.92
C ARG A 77 -17.01 17.12 -3.92
N ARG A 78 -16.85 16.27 -4.94
CA ARG A 78 -17.92 15.93 -5.90
C ARG A 78 -18.91 14.88 -5.38
N GLY A 79 -18.80 14.47 -4.13
CA GLY A 79 -19.68 13.50 -3.48
C GLY A 79 -19.35 12.03 -3.76
N VAL A 80 -18.17 11.70 -4.33
CA VAL A 80 -17.78 10.30 -4.52
C VAL A 80 -17.52 9.67 -3.14
N PRO A 81 -18.20 8.55 -2.80
CA PRO A 81 -18.07 7.94 -1.48
C PRO A 81 -16.65 7.46 -1.21
N ALA A 82 -16.12 7.71 -0.01
CA ALA A 82 -14.80 7.27 0.41
C ALA A 82 -14.59 5.74 0.27
N LYS A 83 -15.66 4.95 0.47
CA LYS A 83 -15.64 3.49 0.27
C LYS A 83 -15.36 3.13 -1.19
N THR A 84 -15.93 3.85 -2.14
CA THR A 84 -15.69 3.63 -3.58
C THR A 84 -14.24 3.97 -3.93
N LEU A 85 -13.76 5.14 -3.50
CA LEU A 85 -12.38 5.58 -3.71
C LEU A 85 -11.39 4.55 -3.15
N HIS A 86 -11.60 4.08 -1.92
CA HIS A 86 -10.74 3.09 -1.30
C HIS A 86 -10.75 1.75 -2.05
N ARG A 87 -11.93 1.27 -2.43
CA ARG A 87 -12.08 0.01 -3.19
C ARG A 87 -11.37 0.09 -4.54
N THR A 88 -11.54 1.16 -5.28
CA THR A 88 -10.87 1.38 -6.57
C THR A 88 -9.35 1.42 -6.39
N GLY A 89 -8.86 2.16 -5.38
CA GLY A 89 -7.44 2.21 -5.09
C GLY A 89 -6.84 0.85 -4.74
N LEU A 90 -7.53 0.03 -3.93
CA LEU A 90 -7.09 -1.32 -3.61
C LEU A 90 -7.03 -2.22 -4.84
N LEU A 91 -7.99 -2.12 -5.76
CA LEU A 91 -7.97 -2.87 -7.03
C LEU A 91 -6.79 -2.44 -7.91
N CYS A 92 -6.50 -1.14 -8.00
CA CYS A 92 -5.35 -0.62 -8.73
C CYS A 92 -4.03 -1.11 -8.11
N ALA A 93 -3.90 -1.05 -6.76
CA ALA A 93 -2.70 -1.55 -6.07
C ALA A 93 -2.51 -3.06 -6.28
N GLY A 94 -3.58 -3.84 -6.13
CA GLY A 94 -3.54 -5.29 -6.34
C GLY A 94 -3.15 -5.66 -7.77
N ALA A 95 -3.72 -5.00 -8.77
CA ALA A 95 -3.35 -5.18 -10.17
C ALA A 95 -1.88 -4.79 -10.40
N GLY A 96 -1.44 -3.64 -9.86
CA GLY A 96 -0.04 -3.20 -9.93
C GLY A 96 0.92 -4.24 -9.35
N LEU A 97 0.66 -4.75 -8.15
CA LEU A 97 1.51 -5.76 -7.52
C LEU A 97 1.52 -7.09 -8.29
N LEU A 98 0.39 -7.54 -8.80
CA LEU A 98 0.30 -8.78 -9.60
C LEU A 98 1.09 -8.68 -10.90
N THR A 99 1.09 -7.50 -11.54
CA THR A 99 1.81 -7.31 -12.80
C THR A 99 3.33 -7.28 -12.63
N VAL A 100 3.86 -6.98 -11.44
CA VAL A 100 5.31 -7.07 -11.16
C VAL A 100 5.87 -8.45 -11.52
N ALA A 101 5.11 -9.51 -11.23
CA ALA A 101 5.58 -10.89 -11.47
C ALA A 101 5.58 -11.33 -12.94
N VAL A 102 4.93 -10.57 -13.82
CA VAL A 102 4.74 -10.97 -15.25
C VAL A 102 5.48 -10.08 -16.24
N TRP A 103 5.97 -8.91 -15.82
CA TRP A 103 6.67 -8.01 -16.72
C TRP A 103 8.07 -8.54 -17.09
N PRO A 104 8.41 -8.61 -18.39
CA PRO A 104 9.69 -9.13 -18.84
C PRO A 104 10.83 -8.10 -18.80
N THR A 105 10.51 -6.82 -18.63
CA THR A 105 11.49 -5.73 -18.64
C THR A 105 11.33 -4.77 -17.47
N PRO A 106 12.44 -4.19 -16.98
CA PRO A 106 12.40 -3.26 -15.84
C PRO A 106 11.50 -2.05 -16.06
N GLU A 107 11.44 -1.51 -17.29
CA GLU A 107 10.67 -0.30 -17.60
C GLU A 107 9.16 -0.49 -17.36
N LEU A 108 8.64 -1.68 -17.63
CA LEU A 108 7.22 -2.00 -17.41
C LEU A 108 6.83 -2.04 -15.94
N LEU A 109 7.79 -2.18 -15.03
CA LEU A 109 7.55 -2.05 -13.58
C LEU A 109 7.04 -0.65 -13.20
N LEU A 110 7.40 0.38 -13.95
CA LEU A 110 6.90 1.74 -13.70
C LEU A 110 5.37 1.79 -13.84
N LEU A 111 4.82 1.03 -14.78
CA LEU A 111 3.36 0.93 -14.93
C LEU A 111 2.70 0.24 -13.73
N SER A 112 3.33 -0.81 -13.20
CA SER A 112 2.91 -1.44 -11.93
C SER A 112 2.91 -0.41 -10.78
N MET A 113 3.94 0.42 -10.71
CA MET A 113 4.09 1.44 -9.66
C MET A 113 3.01 2.54 -9.74
N VAL A 114 2.46 2.82 -10.93
CA VAL A 114 1.29 3.70 -11.05
C VAL A 114 0.09 3.11 -10.29
N GLY A 115 -0.21 1.83 -10.49
CA GLY A 115 -1.29 1.15 -9.76
C GLY A 115 -1.07 1.14 -8.25
N VAL A 116 0.15 0.85 -7.81
CA VAL A 116 0.55 0.88 -6.39
C VAL A 116 0.40 2.28 -5.82
N GLY A 117 0.81 3.34 -6.54
CA GLY A 117 0.71 4.72 -6.11
C GLY A 117 -0.74 5.18 -5.91
N ILE A 118 -1.65 4.82 -6.84
CA ILE A 118 -3.09 5.07 -6.69
C ILE A 118 -3.61 4.41 -5.42
N GLY A 119 -3.26 3.14 -5.19
CA GLY A 119 -3.65 2.42 -3.99
C GLY A 119 -3.09 3.02 -2.72
N TRP A 120 -1.82 3.39 -2.71
CA TRP A 120 -1.14 4.00 -1.57
C TRP A 120 -1.83 5.28 -1.10
N ALA A 121 -2.17 6.19 -2.03
CA ALA A 121 -2.90 7.41 -1.70
C ALA A 121 -4.23 7.12 -0.99
N THR A 122 -4.96 6.09 -1.45
CA THR A 122 -6.26 5.71 -0.85
C THR A 122 -6.12 4.96 0.46
N ILE A 123 -5.08 4.12 0.63
CA ILE A 123 -4.80 3.37 1.87
C ILE A 123 -4.43 4.34 3.01
N LEU A 124 -3.71 5.41 2.71
CA LEU A 124 -3.34 6.43 3.70
C LEU A 124 -4.51 7.32 4.14
N SER A 125 -5.50 7.54 3.29
CA SER A 125 -6.51 8.57 3.54
C SER A 125 -7.91 8.01 3.80
N MET A 126 -8.40 7.09 2.99
CA MET A 126 -9.81 6.68 3.00
C MET A 126 -10.25 5.87 4.23
N PRO A 127 -9.44 4.94 4.78
CA PRO A 127 -9.82 4.20 5.98
C PRO A 127 -10.04 5.11 7.19
N TYR A 128 -9.20 6.13 7.35
CA TYR A 128 -9.34 7.11 8.44
C TYR A 128 -10.58 7.97 8.26
N ALA A 129 -10.89 8.41 7.03
CA ALA A 129 -12.13 9.14 6.73
C ALA A 129 -13.38 8.28 7.02
N LEU A 130 -13.37 7.01 6.64
CA LEU A 130 -14.46 6.07 6.92
C LEU A 130 -14.62 5.79 8.42
N LEU A 131 -13.51 5.70 9.14
CA LEU A 131 -13.50 5.45 10.58
C LEU A 131 -13.99 6.66 11.36
N ALA A 132 -13.54 7.87 11.00
CA ALA A 132 -13.96 9.13 11.62
C ALA A 132 -15.47 9.33 11.53
N ASN A 133 -16.11 8.93 10.45
CA ASN A 133 -17.57 8.99 10.28
C ASN A 133 -18.33 7.92 11.06
N ALA A 134 -17.67 6.91 11.58
CA ALA A 134 -18.28 5.76 12.25
C ALA A 134 -18.11 5.77 13.79
N ILE A 135 -17.30 6.66 14.32
CA ILE A 135 -16.89 6.71 15.74
C ILE A 135 -17.30 8.05 16.36
N PRO A 136 -17.86 8.04 17.59
CA PRO A 136 -18.11 9.27 18.33
C PRO A 136 -16.81 10.05 18.58
N PRO A 137 -16.81 11.40 18.45
CA PRO A 137 -15.62 12.23 18.66
C PRO A 137 -14.91 11.99 19.99
N THR A 138 -15.67 11.72 21.06
CA THR A 138 -15.17 11.45 22.41
C THR A 138 -14.36 10.16 22.56
N GLN A 139 -14.45 9.25 21.58
CA GLN A 139 -13.77 7.95 21.60
C GLN A 139 -12.77 7.81 20.44
N MET A 140 -12.59 8.86 19.65
CA MET A 140 -11.76 8.84 18.44
C MET A 140 -10.33 8.37 18.73
N GLY A 141 -9.67 8.95 19.75
CA GLY A 141 -8.28 8.60 20.10
C GLY A 141 -8.12 7.12 20.44
N PHE A 142 -9.03 6.57 21.25
CA PHE A 142 -8.99 5.15 21.62
C PHE A 142 -9.12 4.23 20.39
N TYR A 143 -10.14 4.46 19.55
CA TYR A 143 -10.37 3.61 18.38
C TYR A 143 -9.31 3.79 17.30
N MET A 144 -8.73 4.98 17.12
CA MET A 144 -7.60 5.19 16.23
C MET A 144 -6.35 4.42 16.71
N GLY A 145 -6.09 4.41 18.02
CA GLY A 145 -5.03 3.59 18.61
C GLY A 145 -5.25 2.09 18.36
N VAL A 146 -6.46 1.58 18.61
CA VAL A 146 -6.80 0.17 18.30
C VAL A 146 -6.68 -0.12 16.80
N PHE A 147 -7.05 0.82 15.93
CA PHE A 147 -6.96 0.63 14.49
C PHE A 147 -5.52 0.51 14.00
N ASN A 148 -4.57 1.20 14.64
CA ASN A 148 -3.16 1.10 14.32
C ASN A 148 -2.57 -0.31 14.56
N PHE A 149 -3.15 -1.13 15.44
CA PHE A 149 -2.72 -2.52 15.57
C PHE A 149 -2.85 -3.29 14.25
N PHE A 150 -3.87 -2.99 13.45
CA PHE A 150 -4.07 -3.64 12.15
C PHE A 150 -3.10 -3.16 11.07
N ILE A 151 -2.24 -2.20 11.39
CA ILE A 151 -1.10 -1.76 10.59
C ILE A 151 0.18 -2.41 11.11
N VAL A 152 0.38 -2.40 12.43
CA VAL A 152 1.61 -2.89 13.07
C VAL A 152 1.73 -4.42 13.04
N LEU A 153 0.62 -5.14 13.27
CA LEU A 153 0.63 -6.61 13.25
C LEU A 153 1.11 -7.19 11.90
N PRO A 154 0.58 -6.78 10.73
CA PRO A 154 1.08 -7.26 9.45
C PRO A 154 2.53 -6.86 9.17
N GLN A 155 3.00 -5.72 9.69
CA GLN A 155 4.39 -5.30 9.60
C GLN A 155 5.32 -6.28 10.32
N ILE A 156 4.99 -6.64 11.57
CA ILE A 156 5.74 -7.61 12.35
C ILE A 156 5.74 -8.97 11.62
N LEU A 157 4.59 -9.40 11.12
CA LEU A 157 4.44 -10.66 10.41
C LEU A 157 5.29 -10.70 9.13
N ALA A 158 5.27 -9.64 8.33
CA ALA A 158 6.10 -9.53 7.13
C ALA A 158 7.59 -9.59 7.46
N ALA A 159 8.02 -8.90 8.51
CA ALA A 159 9.43 -8.82 8.87
C ALA A 159 9.97 -10.10 9.53
N THR A 160 9.14 -10.85 10.27
CA THR A 160 9.63 -12.00 11.07
C THR A 160 9.33 -13.35 10.44
N VAL A 161 8.12 -13.55 9.89
CA VAL A 161 7.69 -14.86 9.38
C VAL A 161 7.99 -15.02 7.89
N LEU A 162 7.86 -13.94 7.13
CA LEU A 162 8.09 -13.98 5.69
C LEU A 162 9.53 -13.60 5.32
N GLY A 163 10.32 -13.09 6.28
CA GLY A 163 11.71 -12.67 6.11
C GLY A 163 12.77 -13.70 6.54
N SER A 164 12.34 -14.89 6.97
CA SER A 164 13.21 -15.99 7.39
C SER A 164 13.48 -16.99 6.28
#